data_118715b80b620f2f12e880adccb195ea
#
_entry.id   118715b80b620f2f12e880adccb195ea
#
_cell.length_a   1.000
_cell.length_b   1.000
_cell.length_c   1.000
_cell.angle_alpha   90.00
_cell.angle_beta   90.00
_cell.angle_gamma   90.00
#
_symmetry.space_group_name_H-M   'P 1'
#
loop_
_entity.id
_entity.type
_entity.pdbx_description
1 polymer ?
#
loop_
_entity_poly.entity_id
_entity_poly.type
_entity_poly.pdbx_seq_one_letter_code
_entity_poly.pdbx_strand_id
1 'polypeptide(L)'
;MAQKPSIPKGTRDFSPEEMMRRTYIFDTIKSVFRLFGYAPLETPSMENLSTLLGKYGDEGDKLLFKILNSGDYGAKLSEEELRQASKISEKGLRYDLTVPFARYVVQHQNEIVFPFKRYQIQPVWRADRPQKGRYREFYQCDVDVIGSKSLLSEVELVDIVARVFSKLGISVTLKMNNRKILFGIAESIGHADKMIDITVAIDKLDKIGLDNVKAELRERGIDDEAIAKLQPILELSGTNAEKLTQLESVIGSSETGMLGIEEMRTIFSHIEKLGINLTPELDLSLARGLNYYTGAIFEVKANDFQIGSISGGGRYDDLTGIFGMPGMSGVGISFGADRIYDVMLGLNLFPAELACSTKVLFANLGEQEQECSMRLISKLRDKGVAAEIYPDMGKMKKQMEYANRRGIPYVVIIGSNELERGVATLKNMQSGEQQEVSFDELVEQL
;
A
#
# COMPACT_ATOMS: atom_id res chain seq x y z
N MET A 1 -29.13 -30.74 -1.91
CA MET A 1 -29.11 -29.40 -2.56
C MET A 1 -27.66 -28.99 -2.75
N ALA A 2 -27.26 -28.54 -3.94
CA ALA A 2 -25.92 -28.02 -4.14
C ALA A 2 -25.73 -26.75 -3.29
N GLN A 3 -24.62 -26.67 -2.57
CA GLN A 3 -24.29 -25.50 -1.76
C GLN A 3 -23.96 -24.34 -2.71
N LYS A 4 -24.58 -23.17 -2.51
CA LYS A 4 -24.26 -21.97 -3.28
C LYS A 4 -22.85 -21.51 -2.90
N PRO A 5 -21.92 -21.39 -3.87
CA PRO A 5 -20.56 -20.95 -3.56
C PRO A 5 -20.55 -19.52 -3.03
N SER A 6 -19.68 -19.24 -2.06
CA SER A 6 -19.50 -17.93 -1.44
C SER A 6 -18.06 -17.77 -0.94
N ILE A 7 -17.62 -16.54 -0.80
CA ILE A 7 -16.31 -16.20 -0.24
C ILE A 7 -16.47 -15.66 1.19
N PRO A 8 -15.42 -15.71 2.04
CA PRO A 8 -15.44 -15.12 3.37
C PRO A 8 -15.73 -13.61 3.33
N LYS A 9 -16.51 -13.13 4.32
CA LYS A 9 -16.87 -11.72 4.39
C LYS A 9 -15.62 -10.84 4.59
N GLY A 10 -15.46 -9.84 3.72
CA GLY A 10 -14.34 -8.90 3.75
C GLY A 10 -13.13 -9.34 2.91
N THR A 11 -13.25 -10.45 2.18
CA THR A 11 -12.32 -10.85 1.12
C THR A 11 -12.95 -10.62 -0.26
N ARG A 12 -12.16 -10.70 -1.33
CA ARG A 12 -12.61 -10.44 -2.71
C ARG A 12 -11.95 -11.40 -3.69
N ASP A 13 -12.70 -11.80 -4.71
CA ASP A 13 -12.14 -12.27 -5.96
C ASP A 13 -11.79 -11.05 -6.84
N PHE A 14 -10.82 -11.21 -7.70
CA PHE A 14 -10.43 -10.18 -8.68
C PHE A 14 -10.52 -10.77 -10.07
N SER A 15 -11.31 -10.15 -10.92
CA SER A 15 -11.40 -10.49 -12.35
C SER A 15 -10.07 -10.27 -13.07
N PRO A 16 -9.86 -10.83 -14.26
CA PRO A 16 -8.65 -10.55 -15.06
C PRO A 16 -8.40 -9.06 -15.30
N GLU A 17 -9.44 -8.28 -15.57
CA GLU A 17 -9.34 -6.83 -15.76
C GLU A 17 -8.91 -6.12 -14.48
N GLU A 18 -9.51 -6.47 -13.33
CA GLU A 18 -9.12 -5.93 -12.03
C GLU A 18 -7.67 -6.30 -11.70
N MET A 19 -7.24 -7.52 -12.01
CA MET A 19 -5.85 -7.95 -11.78
C MET A 19 -4.85 -7.21 -12.68
N MET A 20 -5.16 -6.92 -13.93
CA MET A 20 -4.30 -6.08 -14.78
C MET A 20 -4.11 -4.68 -14.19
N ARG A 21 -5.20 -4.06 -13.73
CA ARG A 21 -5.16 -2.76 -13.03
C ARG A 21 -4.35 -2.81 -11.74
N ARG A 22 -4.51 -3.87 -10.93
CA ARG A 22 -3.72 -4.08 -9.71
C ARG A 22 -2.23 -4.29 -10.01
N THR A 23 -1.92 -5.08 -11.03
CA THR A 23 -0.53 -5.32 -11.48
C THR A 23 0.13 -4.01 -11.93
N TYR A 24 -0.60 -3.14 -12.64
CA TYR A 24 -0.11 -1.81 -13.02
C TYR A 24 0.30 -0.97 -11.79
N ILE A 25 -0.52 -0.98 -10.72
CA ILE A 25 -0.18 -0.30 -9.47
C ILE A 25 1.09 -0.92 -8.85
N PHE A 26 1.14 -2.24 -8.73
CA PHE A 26 2.30 -2.93 -8.15
C PHE A 26 3.58 -2.66 -8.92
N ASP A 27 3.54 -2.73 -10.25
CA ASP A 27 4.72 -2.54 -11.09
C ASP A 27 5.18 -1.08 -11.10
N THR A 28 4.24 -0.13 -11.05
CA THR A 28 4.55 1.29 -10.87
C THR A 28 5.29 1.53 -9.55
N ILE A 29 4.77 1.01 -8.44
CA ILE A 29 5.40 1.13 -7.11
C ILE A 29 6.78 0.44 -7.09
N LYS A 30 6.87 -0.80 -7.58
CA LYS A 30 8.15 -1.54 -7.69
C LYS A 30 9.18 -0.78 -8.52
N SER A 31 8.74 -0.15 -9.63
CA SER A 31 9.64 0.62 -10.49
C SER A 31 10.32 1.76 -9.73
N VAL A 32 9.56 2.43 -8.86
CA VAL A 32 10.10 3.52 -8.01
C VAL A 32 11.02 2.95 -6.94
N PHE A 33 10.62 1.93 -6.17
CA PHE A 33 11.46 1.34 -5.12
C PHE A 33 12.84 0.90 -5.64
N ARG A 34 12.88 0.31 -6.83
CA ARG A 34 14.13 -0.11 -7.49
C ARG A 34 15.05 1.07 -7.83
N LEU A 35 14.50 2.24 -8.20
CA LEU A 35 15.31 3.45 -8.47
C LEU A 35 16.11 3.91 -7.24
N PHE A 36 15.59 3.63 -6.04
CA PHE A 36 16.22 3.99 -4.77
C PHE A 36 17.09 2.85 -4.19
N GLY A 37 17.30 1.77 -4.93
CA GLY A 37 18.16 0.66 -4.51
C GLY A 37 17.54 -0.27 -3.46
N TYR A 38 16.22 -0.29 -3.30
CA TYR A 38 15.55 -1.26 -2.42
C TYR A 38 15.47 -2.64 -3.06
N ALA A 39 15.82 -3.67 -2.31
CA ALA A 39 15.80 -5.06 -2.72
C ALA A 39 14.46 -5.74 -2.38
N PRO A 40 13.94 -6.65 -3.23
CA PRO A 40 12.73 -7.39 -2.93
C PRO A 40 12.95 -8.39 -1.79
N LEU A 41 11.94 -8.51 -0.92
CA LEU A 41 11.89 -9.47 0.17
C LEU A 41 10.49 -10.06 0.28
N GLU A 42 10.39 -11.31 0.69
CA GLU A 42 9.14 -11.95 1.10
C GLU A 42 9.30 -12.68 2.43
N THR A 43 8.25 -12.67 3.24
CA THR A 43 8.14 -13.45 4.47
C THR A 43 6.90 -14.35 4.40
N PRO A 44 6.81 -15.42 5.21
CA PRO A 44 5.63 -16.28 5.23
C PRO A 44 4.35 -15.52 5.56
N SER A 45 3.23 -15.96 5.00
CA SER A 45 1.89 -15.43 5.34
C SER A 45 1.47 -15.76 6.76
N MET A 46 1.97 -16.89 7.29
CA MET A 46 1.76 -17.37 8.65
C MET A 46 3.00 -17.08 9.48
N GLU A 47 2.78 -16.53 10.66
CA GLU A 47 3.80 -16.32 11.69
C GLU A 47 3.41 -17.06 12.96
N ASN A 48 4.38 -17.34 13.82
CA ASN A 48 4.09 -17.82 15.16
C ASN A 48 3.30 -16.74 15.91
N LEU A 49 2.31 -17.15 16.69
CA LEU A 49 1.49 -16.20 17.46
C LEU A 49 2.32 -15.39 18.45
N SER A 50 3.37 -15.97 19.01
CA SER A 50 4.34 -15.27 19.86
C SER A 50 5.08 -14.13 19.15
N THR A 51 5.26 -14.24 17.83
CA THR A 51 5.82 -13.15 16.99
C THR A 51 4.84 -11.98 16.84
N LEU A 52 3.55 -12.26 16.78
CA LEU A 52 2.52 -11.28 16.47
C LEU A 52 1.91 -10.61 17.72
N LEU A 53 1.64 -11.39 18.77
CA LEU A 53 0.96 -10.89 19.97
C LEU A 53 1.80 -9.87 20.75
N GLY A 54 1.13 -8.84 21.28
CA GLY A 54 1.74 -7.79 22.09
C GLY A 54 2.52 -6.75 21.28
N LYS A 55 2.43 -6.76 19.93
CA LYS A 55 3.17 -5.86 19.05
C LYS A 55 2.31 -4.71 18.53
N TYR A 56 1.01 -4.91 18.45
CA TYR A 56 0.06 -3.99 17.82
C TYR A 56 -0.82 -3.24 18.82
N GLY A 57 -0.60 -3.46 20.12
CA GLY A 57 -1.47 -2.99 21.22
C GLY A 57 -2.75 -3.81 21.33
N ASP A 58 -3.53 -3.56 22.38
CA ASP A 58 -4.72 -4.35 22.73
C ASP A 58 -5.78 -4.41 21.62
N GLU A 59 -5.95 -3.33 20.86
CA GLU A 59 -6.88 -3.30 19.73
C GLU A 59 -6.37 -4.12 18.55
N GLY A 60 -5.08 -3.99 18.20
CA GLY A 60 -4.47 -4.75 17.11
C GLY A 60 -4.44 -6.25 17.39
N ASP A 61 -4.15 -6.65 18.60
CA ASP A 61 -4.12 -8.07 19.00
C ASP A 61 -5.51 -8.75 18.87
N LYS A 62 -6.60 -7.99 19.06
CA LYS A 62 -7.98 -8.46 18.82
C LYS A 62 -8.29 -8.67 17.34
N LEU A 63 -7.56 -7.99 16.46
CA LEU A 63 -7.75 -8.07 15.01
C LEU A 63 -6.89 -9.13 14.32
N LEU A 64 -6.05 -9.87 15.06
CA LEU A 64 -5.25 -10.96 14.53
C LEU A 64 -6.13 -12.18 14.16
N PHE A 65 -5.98 -12.65 12.93
CA PHE A 65 -6.53 -13.95 12.55
C PHE A 65 -5.65 -15.06 13.09
N LYS A 66 -6.22 -15.89 13.98
CA LYS A 66 -5.57 -17.05 14.57
C LYS A 66 -5.90 -18.30 13.75
N ILE A 67 -4.91 -19.16 13.54
CA ILE A 67 -5.04 -20.40 12.77
C ILE A 67 -5.10 -21.56 13.74
N LEU A 68 -6.17 -22.33 13.71
CA LEU A 68 -6.28 -23.54 14.53
C LEU A 68 -5.17 -24.52 14.18
N ASN A 69 -4.64 -25.18 15.20
CA ASN A 69 -3.65 -26.22 15.00
C ASN A 69 -4.21 -27.35 14.14
N SER A 70 -3.38 -27.96 13.30
CA SER A 70 -3.77 -29.01 12.38
C SER A 70 -4.07 -30.33 13.12
N GLY A 71 -4.88 -31.18 12.50
CA GLY A 71 -5.26 -32.48 13.07
C GLY A 71 -6.31 -32.36 14.17
N ASP A 72 -6.36 -33.34 15.07
CA ASP A 72 -7.27 -33.33 16.21
C ASP A 72 -6.66 -32.53 17.36
N TYR A 73 -6.71 -31.21 17.23
CA TYR A 73 -6.11 -30.25 18.19
C TYR A 73 -6.81 -30.29 19.57
N GLY A 74 -8.03 -30.86 19.65
CA GLY A 74 -8.79 -30.98 20.88
C GLY A 74 -8.54 -32.25 21.67
N ALA A 75 -8.01 -33.32 21.07
CA ALA A 75 -7.96 -34.65 21.64
C ALA A 75 -7.22 -34.77 22.97
N LYS A 76 -6.29 -33.86 23.24
CA LYS A 76 -5.44 -33.89 24.47
C LYS A 76 -5.68 -32.72 25.41
N LEU A 77 -6.67 -31.87 25.11
CA LEU A 77 -6.94 -30.64 25.85
C LEU A 77 -8.19 -30.81 26.72
N SER A 78 -8.16 -30.26 27.92
CA SER A 78 -9.32 -30.13 28.78
C SER A 78 -10.30 -29.09 28.22
N GLU A 79 -11.55 -29.10 28.69
CA GLU A 79 -12.55 -28.09 28.30
C GLU A 79 -12.11 -26.66 28.62
N GLU A 80 -11.34 -26.45 29.67
CA GLU A 80 -10.80 -25.17 30.07
C GLU A 80 -9.67 -24.72 29.11
N GLU A 81 -8.77 -25.65 28.72
CA GLU A 81 -7.70 -25.40 27.77
C GLU A 81 -8.24 -25.11 26.35
N LEU A 82 -9.33 -25.75 25.94
CA LEU A 82 -10.00 -25.47 24.64
C LEU A 82 -10.52 -24.03 24.53
N ARG A 83 -10.75 -23.36 25.66
CA ARG A 83 -11.15 -21.93 25.67
C ARG A 83 -9.95 -20.97 25.56
N GLN A 84 -8.74 -21.48 25.70
CA GLN A 84 -7.50 -20.70 25.62
C GLN A 84 -6.96 -20.71 24.19
N ALA A 85 -7.02 -19.56 23.50
CA ALA A 85 -6.58 -19.43 22.12
C ALA A 85 -5.12 -19.90 21.91
N SER A 86 -4.24 -19.68 22.89
CA SER A 86 -2.83 -20.11 22.86
C SER A 86 -2.62 -21.62 22.87
N LYS A 87 -3.61 -22.40 23.31
CA LYS A 87 -3.55 -23.86 23.34
C LYS A 87 -4.01 -24.51 22.05
N ILE A 88 -4.92 -23.84 21.34
CA ILE A 88 -5.53 -24.35 20.11
C ILE A 88 -4.98 -23.70 18.82
N SER A 89 -4.15 -22.68 18.96
CA SER A 89 -3.60 -21.89 17.87
C SER A 89 -2.18 -21.42 18.20
N GLU A 90 -1.19 -21.99 17.52
CA GLU A 90 0.23 -21.60 17.64
C GLU A 90 0.62 -20.56 16.58
N LYS A 91 -0.21 -20.38 15.57
CA LYS A 91 0.06 -19.55 14.38
C LYS A 91 -1.05 -18.56 14.14
N GLY A 92 -0.71 -17.45 13.49
CA GLY A 92 -1.66 -16.47 12.98
C GLY A 92 -1.28 -16.00 11.59
N LEU A 93 -2.23 -15.36 10.92
CA LEU A 93 -1.93 -14.62 9.69
C LEU A 93 -1.30 -13.27 10.08
N ARG A 94 -0.26 -12.87 9.34
CA ARG A 94 0.43 -11.61 9.59
C ARG A 94 -0.53 -10.42 9.46
N TYR A 95 -0.41 -9.49 10.39
CA TYR A 95 -1.23 -8.27 10.48
C TYR A 95 -0.67 -7.12 9.62
N ASP A 96 0.65 -7.07 9.51
CA ASP A 96 1.45 -6.14 8.70
C ASP A 96 2.69 -6.87 8.13
N LEU A 97 3.53 -6.15 7.42
CA LEU A 97 4.79 -6.66 6.89
C LEU A 97 6.00 -6.23 7.72
N THR A 98 5.83 -5.29 8.66
CA THR A 98 6.93 -4.70 9.44
C THR A 98 7.39 -5.61 10.58
N VAL A 99 6.46 -6.20 11.34
CA VAL A 99 6.80 -7.14 12.42
C VAL A 99 7.47 -8.43 11.88
N PRO A 100 6.94 -9.08 10.82
CA PRO A 100 7.64 -10.17 10.15
C PRO A 100 9.02 -9.78 9.60
N PHE A 101 9.17 -8.55 9.10
CA PHE A 101 10.46 -8.03 8.65
C PHE A 101 11.45 -7.88 9.81
N ALA A 102 11.04 -7.33 10.95
CA ALA A 102 11.91 -7.22 12.13
C ALA A 102 12.39 -8.61 12.61
N ARG A 103 11.49 -9.61 12.65
CA ARG A 103 11.85 -10.99 12.94
C ARG A 103 12.87 -11.54 11.92
N TYR A 104 12.65 -11.28 10.61
CA TYR A 104 13.57 -11.71 9.54
C TYR A 104 14.96 -11.10 9.74
N VAL A 105 15.05 -9.81 10.02
CA VAL A 105 16.33 -9.10 10.24
C VAL A 105 17.12 -9.75 11.38
N VAL A 106 16.46 -10.06 12.50
CA VAL A 106 17.12 -10.69 13.64
C VAL A 106 17.60 -12.09 13.30
N GLN A 107 16.79 -12.89 12.60
CA GLN A 107 17.17 -14.26 12.21
C GLN A 107 18.35 -14.29 11.23
N HIS A 108 18.47 -13.29 10.35
CA HIS A 108 19.48 -13.22 9.30
C HIS A 108 20.54 -12.13 9.55
N GLN A 109 20.69 -11.65 10.79
CA GLN A 109 21.57 -10.53 11.14
C GLN A 109 23.03 -10.72 10.70
N ASN A 110 23.51 -11.95 10.65
CA ASN A 110 24.87 -12.28 10.22
C ASN A 110 25.04 -12.35 8.68
N GLU A 111 23.96 -12.33 7.93
CA GLU A 111 23.94 -12.40 6.46
C GLU A 111 23.63 -11.03 5.85
N ILE A 112 22.96 -10.16 6.62
CA ILE A 112 22.49 -8.85 6.18
C ILE A 112 23.63 -7.82 6.31
N VAL A 113 23.83 -7.03 5.25
CA VAL A 113 24.70 -5.85 5.29
C VAL A 113 23.85 -4.62 5.62
N PHE A 114 24.19 -3.94 6.71
CA PHE A 114 23.51 -2.70 7.13
C PHE A 114 24.19 -1.44 6.59
N PRO A 115 23.43 -0.37 6.29
CA PRO A 115 21.98 -0.28 6.34
C PRO A 115 21.31 -1.15 5.28
N PHE A 116 20.24 -1.84 5.66
CA PHE A 116 19.51 -2.75 4.77
C PHE A 116 18.23 -2.09 4.26
N LYS A 117 18.10 -2.00 2.93
CA LYS A 117 16.97 -1.41 2.20
C LYS A 117 16.16 -2.52 1.54
N ARG A 118 14.91 -2.72 1.97
CA ARG A 118 14.01 -3.73 1.41
C ARG A 118 12.69 -3.14 0.94
N TYR A 119 12.06 -3.76 -0.06
CA TYR A 119 10.64 -3.61 -0.28
C TYR A 119 9.93 -4.96 -0.27
N GLN A 120 8.64 -4.95 0.09
CA GLN A 120 7.81 -6.15 0.17
C GLN A 120 6.39 -5.83 -0.26
N ILE A 121 5.84 -6.61 -1.22
CA ILE A 121 4.49 -6.42 -1.73
C ILE A 121 3.75 -7.73 -1.55
N GLN A 122 2.97 -7.82 -0.49
CA GLN A 122 2.29 -9.05 -0.10
C GLN A 122 0.95 -8.75 0.60
N PRO A 123 0.03 -9.75 0.67
CA PRO A 123 -1.22 -9.60 1.41
C PRO A 123 -0.99 -9.64 2.92
N VAL A 124 -1.86 -8.93 3.64
CA VAL A 124 -1.97 -8.94 5.10
C VAL A 124 -3.43 -9.11 5.51
N TRP A 125 -3.67 -9.52 6.76
CA TRP A 125 -5.00 -9.90 7.23
C TRP A 125 -5.33 -9.21 8.55
N ARG A 126 -6.49 -8.53 8.57
CA ARG A 126 -7.02 -7.87 9.76
C ARG A 126 -8.50 -8.19 9.94
N ALA A 127 -8.90 -8.64 11.12
CA ALA A 127 -10.29 -8.98 11.43
C ALA A 127 -11.20 -7.73 11.59
N ASP A 128 -10.89 -6.66 10.92
CA ASP A 128 -11.66 -5.42 10.89
C ASP A 128 -13.13 -5.65 10.45
N ARG A 129 -14.01 -4.74 10.85
CA ARG A 129 -15.36 -4.68 10.28
C ARG A 129 -15.26 -4.17 8.85
N PRO A 130 -15.66 -4.98 7.85
CA PRO A 130 -15.55 -4.59 6.44
C PRO A 130 -16.39 -3.35 6.11
N GLN A 131 -15.79 -2.42 5.37
CA GLN A 131 -16.44 -1.23 4.83
C GLN A 131 -15.66 -0.77 3.58
N LYS A 132 -16.15 0.22 2.84
CA LYS A 132 -15.45 0.77 1.66
C LYS A 132 -14.02 1.20 2.04
N GLY A 133 -13.03 0.70 1.32
CA GLY A 133 -11.60 0.97 1.58
C GLY A 133 -11.03 0.28 2.83
N ARG A 134 -11.78 -0.66 3.46
CA ARG A 134 -11.30 -1.47 4.60
C ARG A 134 -11.73 -2.93 4.43
N TYR A 135 -10.76 -3.77 4.12
CA TYR A 135 -10.92 -5.18 3.81
C TYR A 135 -10.24 -6.03 4.89
N ARG A 136 -10.61 -7.30 4.98
CA ARG A 136 -9.97 -8.28 5.89
C ARG A 136 -8.71 -8.89 5.31
N GLU A 137 -8.63 -8.94 3.99
CA GLU A 137 -7.44 -9.31 3.23
C GLU A 137 -7.14 -8.17 2.25
N PHE A 138 -5.93 -7.63 2.28
CA PHE A 138 -5.51 -6.53 1.41
C PHE A 138 -3.99 -6.52 1.25
N TYR A 139 -3.50 -5.88 0.19
CA TYR A 139 -2.08 -5.81 -0.11
C TYR A 139 -1.46 -4.54 0.48
N GLN A 140 -0.32 -4.74 1.15
CA GLN A 140 0.61 -3.67 1.51
C GLN A 140 1.82 -3.70 0.57
N CYS A 141 2.27 -2.52 0.17
CA CYS A 141 3.51 -2.34 -0.57
C CYS A 141 4.45 -1.54 0.33
N ASP A 142 5.24 -2.26 1.11
CA ASP A 142 6.11 -1.68 2.11
C ASP A 142 7.51 -1.44 1.56
N VAL A 143 8.10 -0.32 1.97
CA VAL A 143 9.49 0.02 1.73
C VAL A 143 10.12 0.49 3.03
N ASP A 144 11.23 -0.13 3.44
CA ASP A 144 11.90 0.14 4.70
C ASP A 144 13.42 0.15 4.56
N VAL A 145 14.05 0.98 5.37
CA VAL A 145 15.49 0.92 5.63
C VAL A 145 15.72 0.70 7.12
N ILE A 146 16.60 -0.23 7.46
CA ILE A 146 16.96 -0.54 8.85
C ILE A 146 18.47 -0.53 9.02
N GLY A 147 18.95 -0.17 10.23
CA GLY A 147 20.39 -0.10 10.54
C GLY A 147 20.97 1.30 10.37
N SER A 148 20.14 2.34 10.27
CA SER A 148 20.60 3.74 10.21
C SER A 148 19.68 4.67 11.00
N LYS A 149 20.26 5.61 11.73
CA LYS A 149 19.57 6.72 12.40
C LYS A 149 19.49 7.99 11.55
N SER A 150 20.04 7.96 10.33
CA SER A 150 20.08 9.11 9.45
C SER A 150 18.67 9.53 9.02
N LEU A 151 18.38 10.82 9.17
CA LEU A 151 17.12 11.45 8.72
C LEU A 151 17.02 11.57 7.19
N LEU A 152 18.10 11.29 6.46
CA LEU A 152 18.07 11.21 4.99
C LEU A 152 17.16 10.07 4.52
N SER A 153 16.92 9.07 5.35
CA SER A 153 15.99 8.00 5.05
C SER A 153 14.54 8.48 4.98
N GLU A 154 14.14 9.38 5.88
CA GLU A 154 12.81 10.03 5.83
C GLU A 154 12.67 10.90 4.58
N VAL A 155 13.71 11.65 4.23
CA VAL A 155 13.72 12.49 3.02
C VAL A 155 13.57 11.63 1.76
N GLU A 156 14.27 10.50 1.70
CA GLU A 156 14.16 9.53 0.61
C GLU A 156 12.75 8.95 0.51
N LEU A 157 12.12 8.60 1.64
CA LEU A 157 10.74 8.11 1.65
C LEU A 157 9.74 9.15 1.14
N VAL A 158 9.95 10.45 1.43
CA VAL A 158 9.13 11.53 0.88
C VAL A 158 9.27 11.63 -0.64
N ASP A 159 10.49 11.50 -1.18
CA ASP A 159 10.71 11.49 -2.64
C ASP A 159 10.06 10.25 -3.29
N ILE A 160 10.14 9.09 -2.65
CA ILE A 160 9.44 7.87 -3.10
C ILE A 160 7.92 8.12 -3.18
N VAL A 161 7.32 8.71 -2.15
CA VAL A 161 5.89 9.06 -2.14
C VAL A 161 5.55 9.99 -3.29
N ALA A 162 6.33 11.08 -3.47
CA ALA A 162 6.12 12.03 -4.55
C ALA A 162 6.14 11.36 -5.93
N ARG A 163 7.12 10.50 -6.19
CA ARG A 163 7.28 9.81 -7.48
C ARG A 163 6.21 8.76 -7.73
N VAL A 164 5.83 7.98 -6.71
CA VAL A 164 4.79 6.95 -6.84
C VAL A 164 3.47 7.60 -7.23
N PHE A 165 3.01 8.61 -6.46
CA PHE A 165 1.72 9.21 -6.71
C PHE A 165 1.70 10.09 -7.97
N SER A 166 2.82 10.75 -8.31
CA SER A 166 2.96 11.43 -9.61
C SER A 166 2.80 10.46 -10.79
N LYS A 167 3.45 9.27 -10.74
CA LYS A 167 3.32 8.26 -11.80
C LYS A 167 1.92 7.65 -11.88
N LEU A 168 1.22 7.53 -10.76
CA LEU A 168 -0.17 7.04 -10.71
C LEU A 168 -1.21 8.13 -11.05
N GLY A 169 -0.77 9.40 -11.21
CA GLY A 169 -1.66 10.53 -11.51
C GLY A 169 -2.57 10.93 -10.35
N ILE A 170 -2.20 10.58 -9.11
CA ILE A 170 -2.99 10.87 -7.90
C ILE A 170 -2.44 12.13 -7.21
N SER A 171 -3.28 13.16 -7.06
CA SER A 171 -2.97 14.32 -6.23
C SER A 171 -3.08 13.94 -4.75
N VAL A 172 -2.04 14.23 -3.97
CA VAL A 172 -1.95 13.82 -2.57
C VAL A 172 -1.47 14.93 -1.65
N THR A 173 -1.91 14.87 -0.39
CA THR A 173 -1.33 15.60 0.73
C THR A 173 -0.57 14.61 1.60
N LEU A 174 0.71 14.91 1.86
CA LEU A 174 1.54 14.19 2.82
C LEU A 174 1.55 14.96 4.13
N LYS A 175 1.01 14.36 5.18
CA LYS A 175 1.08 14.86 6.56
C LYS A 175 2.22 14.19 7.28
N MET A 176 2.96 14.95 8.05
CA MET A 176 4.06 14.47 8.90
C MET A 176 3.93 15.00 10.32
N ASN A 177 4.39 14.21 11.28
CA ASN A 177 4.57 14.58 12.67
C ASN A 177 5.77 13.81 13.25
N ASN A 178 6.05 14.01 14.53
CA ASN A 178 7.09 13.26 15.23
C ASN A 178 6.59 12.84 16.62
N ARG A 179 6.76 11.58 16.96
CA ARG A 179 6.36 11.03 18.27
C ARG A 179 7.04 11.75 19.44
N LYS A 180 8.27 12.23 19.24
CA LYS A 180 9.01 12.99 20.25
C LYS A 180 8.36 14.35 20.52
N ILE A 181 7.81 15.01 19.48
CA ILE A 181 7.03 16.24 19.65
C ILE A 181 5.77 15.95 20.48
N LEU A 182 5.05 14.90 20.16
CA LEU A 182 3.83 14.51 20.92
C LEU A 182 4.15 14.19 22.37
N PHE A 183 5.27 13.51 22.64
CA PHE A 183 5.75 13.28 24.01
C PHE A 183 6.11 14.59 24.70
N GLY A 184 6.85 15.49 24.03
CA GLY A 184 7.24 16.79 24.57
C GLY A 184 6.02 17.67 24.93
N ILE A 185 4.95 17.61 24.13
CA ILE A 185 3.67 18.26 24.44
C ILE A 185 3.10 17.71 25.75
N ALA A 186 3.00 16.39 25.88
CA ALA A 186 2.47 15.78 27.09
C ALA A 186 3.32 16.06 28.33
N GLU A 187 4.66 16.05 28.18
CA GLU A 187 5.61 16.36 29.25
C GLU A 187 5.50 17.82 29.70
N SER A 188 5.42 18.78 28.76
CA SER A 188 5.37 20.21 29.07
C SER A 188 4.11 20.64 29.82
N ILE A 189 3.04 19.89 29.71
CA ILE A 189 1.79 20.10 30.46
C ILE A 189 1.71 19.28 31.76
N GLY A 190 2.75 18.49 32.07
CA GLY A 190 2.82 17.68 33.29
C GLY A 190 2.10 16.33 33.23
N HIS A 191 1.73 15.85 32.04
CA HIS A 191 0.97 14.62 31.83
C HIS A 191 1.67 13.64 30.85
N ALA A 192 2.99 13.45 31.00
CA ALA A 192 3.78 12.55 30.13
C ALA A 192 3.22 11.10 30.10
N ASP A 193 2.66 10.63 31.21
CA ASP A 193 2.00 9.33 31.35
C ASP A 193 0.71 9.19 30.53
N LYS A 194 0.08 10.31 30.16
CA LYS A 194 -1.16 10.40 29.38
C LYS A 194 -0.97 10.79 27.92
N MET A 195 0.26 10.70 27.39
CA MET A 195 0.57 11.06 26.00
C MET A 195 -0.43 10.44 25.00
N ILE A 196 -0.78 9.16 25.17
CA ILE A 196 -1.72 8.44 24.28
C ILE A 196 -3.12 9.06 24.35
N ASP A 197 -3.61 9.37 25.56
CA ASP A 197 -4.93 9.99 25.77
C ASP A 197 -5.02 11.37 25.15
N ILE A 198 -3.98 12.19 25.34
CA ILE A 198 -3.86 13.54 24.77
C ILE A 198 -3.86 13.46 23.25
N THR A 199 -3.03 12.57 22.67
CA THR A 199 -2.90 12.43 21.22
C THR A 199 -4.18 11.89 20.56
N VAL A 200 -4.90 10.98 21.22
CA VAL A 200 -6.22 10.47 20.75
C VAL A 200 -7.28 11.58 20.76
N ALA A 201 -7.25 12.48 21.74
CA ALA A 201 -8.16 13.62 21.77
C ALA A 201 -7.83 14.64 20.67
N ILE A 202 -6.55 14.96 20.48
CA ILE A 202 -6.06 15.89 19.43
C ILE A 202 -6.40 15.36 18.01
N ASP A 203 -6.29 14.07 17.75
CA ASP A 203 -6.66 13.47 16.45
C ASP A 203 -8.13 13.71 16.06
N LYS A 204 -8.97 14.02 17.02
CA LYS A 204 -10.37 14.30 16.75
C LYS A 204 -10.66 15.77 16.47
N LEU A 205 -9.67 16.67 16.60
CA LEU A 205 -9.86 18.11 16.52
C LEU A 205 -10.64 18.54 15.28
N ASP A 206 -10.22 18.06 14.10
CA ASP A 206 -10.89 18.35 12.82
C ASP A 206 -12.35 17.85 12.75
N LYS A 207 -12.71 16.85 13.56
CA LYS A 207 -14.01 16.18 13.49
C LYS A 207 -15.03 16.73 14.48
N ILE A 208 -14.58 17.02 15.70
CA ILE A 208 -15.48 17.39 16.80
C ILE A 208 -15.29 18.84 17.27
N GLY A 209 -14.25 19.54 16.83
CA GLY A 209 -13.93 20.91 17.18
C GLY A 209 -13.26 21.07 18.55
N LEU A 210 -12.72 22.25 18.79
CA LEU A 210 -11.87 22.58 19.95
C LEU A 210 -12.56 22.34 21.29
N ASP A 211 -13.81 22.79 21.45
CA ASP A 211 -14.54 22.70 22.72
C ASP A 211 -14.81 21.24 23.14
N ASN A 212 -15.16 20.40 22.16
CA ASN A 212 -15.38 18.97 22.42
C ASN A 212 -14.05 18.23 22.68
N VAL A 213 -12.94 18.62 22.05
CA VAL A 213 -11.61 18.09 22.38
C VAL A 213 -11.24 18.45 23.82
N LYS A 214 -11.45 19.70 24.26
CA LYS A 214 -11.23 20.10 25.65
C LYS A 214 -12.09 19.31 26.64
N ALA A 215 -13.35 19.05 26.30
CA ALA A 215 -14.23 18.22 27.13
C ALA A 215 -13.70 16.77 27.24
N GLU A 216 -13.30 16.17 26.13
CA GLU A 216 -12.71 14.82 26.12
C GLU A 216 -11.40 14.74 26.91
N LEU A 217 -10.56 15.76 26.83
CA LEU A 217 -9.32 15.84 27.63
C LEU A 217 -9.62 15.84 29.14
N ARG A 218 -10.67 16.61 29.58
CA ARG A 218 -11.10 16.58 30.98
C ARG A 218 -11.59 15.20 31.42
N GLU A 219 -12.41 14.54 30.58
CA GLU A 219 -12.88 13.17 30.85
C GLU A 219 -11.72 12.17 31.01
N ARG A 220 -10.61 12.40 30.31
CA ARG A 220 -9.39 11.60 30.41
C ARG A 220 -8.49 12.02 31.59
N GLY A 221 -8.94 12.97 32.39
CA GLY A 221 -8.27 13.43 33.60
C GLY A 221 -7.10 14.37 33.34
N ILE A 222 -7.15 15.16 32.27
CA ILE A 222 -6.29 16.32 32.04
C ILE A 222 -6.97 17.53 32.69
N ASP A 223 -6.25 18.23 33.54
CA ASP A 223 -6.79 19.39 34.26
C ASP A 223 -6.88 20.66 33.39
N ASP A 224 -7.62 21.65 33.86
CA ASP A 224 -7.87 22.88 33.10
C ASP A 224 -6.60 23.73 32.90
N GLU A 225 -5.62 23.65 33.79
CA GLU A 225 -4.33 24.34 33.63
C GLU A 225 -3.54 23.72 32.48
N ALA A 226 -3.47 22.41 32.42
CA ALA A 226 -2.84 21.67 31.33
C ALA A 226 -3.54 21.92 29.98
N ILE A 227 -4.88 21.94 29.98
CA ILE A 227 -5.68 22.25 28.77
C ILE A 227 -5.43 23.69 28.29
N ALA A 228 -5.28 24.65 29.19
CA ALA A 228 -4.92 26.01 28.83
C ALA A 228 -3.53 26.11 28.18
N LYS A 229 -2.56 25.33 28.67
CA LYS A 229 -1.22 25.23 28.06
C LYS A 229 -1.25 24.55 26.68
N LEU A 230 -2.20 23.64 26.45
CA LEU A 230 -2.39 22.98 25.12
C LEU A 230 -3.04 23.90 24.10
N GLN A 231 -3.76 24.95 24.48
CA GLN A 231 -4.54 25.76 23.55
C GLN A 231 -3.71 26.32 22.38
N PRO A 232 -2.51 26.91 22.57
CA PRO A 232 -1.69 27.40 21.44
C PRO A 232 -1.30 26.30 20.46
N ILE A 233 -1.20 25.06 20.94
CA ILE A 233 -0.87 23.88 20.15
C ILE A 233 -2.09 23.41 19.34
N LEU A 234 -3.28 23.46 19.93
CA LEU A 234 -4.54 23.09 19.26
C LEU A 234 -4.95 24.11 18.17
N GLU A 235 -4.48 25.36 18.30
CA GLU A 235 -4.75 26.46 17.36
C GLU A 235 -3.55 26.73 16.42
N LEU A 236 -2.59 25.81 16.37
CA LEU A 236 -1.34 25.96 15.60
C LEU A 236 -1.65 26.15 14.11
N SER A 237 -1.12 27.21 13.53
CA SER A 237 -1.34 27.55 12.12
C SER A 237 -0.09 28.20 11.49
N GLY A 238 -0.09 28.31 10.16
CA GLY A 238 1.01 28.86 9.39
C GLY A 238 1.86 27.83 8.67
N THR A 239 3.02 28.25 8.22
CA THR A 239 4.03 27.41 7.56
C THR A 239 4.64 26.39 8.54
N ASN A 240 5.27 25.33 8.03
CA ASN A 240 5.96 24.35 8.87
C ASN A 240 7.01 25.01 9.78
N ALA A 241 7.75 26.00 9.28
CA ALA A 241 8.77 26.71 10.04
C ALA A 241 8.15 27.53 11.20
N GLU A 242 7.03 28.23 10.94
CA GLU A 242 6.30 28.98 11.95
C GLU A 242 5.70 28.05 13.00
N LYS A 243 5.08 26.95 12.59
CA LYS A 243 4.56 25.92 13.49
C LYS A 243 5.65 25.34 14.41
N LEU A 244 6.82 24.99 13.87
CA LEU A 244 7.93 24.47 14.67
C LEU A 244 8.48 25.51 15.65
N THR A 245 8.51 26.81 15.27
CA THR A 245 8.92 27.89 16.16
C THR A 245 7.91 28.12 17.29
N GLN A 246 6.61 28.06 17.01
CA GLN A 246 5.58 28.14 18.02
C GLN A 246 5.64 26.96 19.00
N LEU A 247 5.84 25.72 18.48
CA LEU A 247 6.03 24.54 19.30
C LEU A 247 7.23 24.66 20.23
N GLU A 248 8.36 25.15 19.75
CA GLU A 248 9.57 25.36 20.55
C GLU A 248 9.31 26.26 21.76
N SER A 249 8.48 27.31 21.61
CA SER A 249 8.12 28.20 22.72
C SER A 249 7.30 27.51 23.81
N VAL A 250 6.54 26.46 23.46
CA VAL A 250 5.66 25.73 24.40
C VAL A 250 6.35 24.52 25.00
N ILE A 251 7.10 23.76 24.21
CA ILE A 251 7.70 22.48 24.65
C ILE A 251 9.23 22.58 24.88
N GLY A 252 9.78 23.80 24.91
CA GLY A 252 11.22 24.04 25.03
C GLY A 252 11.88 23.50 26.31
N SER A 253 11.11 23.17 27.34
CA SER A 253 11.59 22.50 28.56
C SER A 253 11.77 20.98 28.39
N SER A 254 11.22 20.37 27.33
CA SER A 254 11.32 18.96 27.04
C SER A 254 12.49 18.69 26.10
N GLU A 255 13.54 18.03 26.60
CA GLU A 255 14.68 17.60 25.75
C GLU A 255 14.23 16.69 24.60
N THR A 256 13.35 15.75 24.89
CA THR A 256 12.78 14.83 23.88
C THR A 256 11.95 15.59 22.84
N GLY A 257 11.11 16.53 23.29
CA GLY A 257 10.31 17.37 22.39
C GLY A 257 11.17 18.22 21.47
N MET A 258 12.21 18.85 22.01
CA MET A 258 13.17 19.66 21.25
C MET A 258 13.95 18.84 20.21
N LEU A 259 14.34 17.61 20.55
CA LEU A 259 14.94 16.69 19.58
C LEU A 259 13.98 16.40 18.42
N GLY A 260 12.69 16.19 18.71
CA GLY A 260 11.67 15.98 17.69
C GLY A 260 11.49 17.19 16.75
N ILE A 261 11.54 18.41 17.30
CA ILE A 261 11.52 19.66 16.51
C ILE A 261 12.73 19.74 15.57
N GLU A 262 13.93 19.47 16.09
CA GLU A 262 15.17 19.50 15.32
C GLU A 262 15.19 18.47 14.19
N GLU A 263 14.70 17.26 14.46
CA GLU A 263 14.53 16.23 13.44
C GLU A 263 13.59 16.70 12.31
N MET A 264 12.44 17.30 12.66
CA MET A 264 11.50 17.79 11.65
C MET A 264 12.05 18.97 10.85
N ARG A 265 12.76 19.90 11.49
CA ARG A 265 13.46 21.01 10.81
C ARG A 265 14.47 20.47 9.80
N THR A 266 15.26 19.50 10.21
CA THR A 266 16.27 18.86 9.36
C THR A 266 15.62 18.19 8.14
N ILE A 267 14.56 17.40 8.34
CA ILE A 267 13.86 16.72 7.26
C ILE A 267 13.26 17.75 6.29
N PHE A 268 12.51 18.75 6.76
CA PHE A 268 11.89 19.77 5.89
C PHE A 268 12.92 20.59 5.13
N SER A 269 14.04 20.98 5.78
CA SER A 269 15.14 21.68 5.11
C SER A 269 15.77 20.87 3.98
N HIS A 270 15.95 19.56 4.16
CA HIS A 270 16.48 18.72 3.10
C HIS A 270 15.49 18.55 1.95
N ILE A 271 14.21 18.36 2.23
CA ILE A 271 13.16 18.25 1.21
C ILE A 271 13.14 19.50 0.33
N GLU A 272 13.17 20.69 0.95
CA GLU A 272 13.21 21.97 0.25
C GLU A 272 14.47 22.12 -0.61
N LYS A 273 15.66 21.87 -0.04
CA LYS A 273 16.95 21.96 -0.76
C LYS A 273 17.05 21.01 -1.95
N LEU A 274 16.44 19.85 -1.87
CA LEU A 274 16.42 18.87 -2.96
C LEU A 274 15.34 19.16 -4.01
N GLY A 275 14.45 20.12 -3.74
CA GLY A 275 13.36 20.47 -4.67
C GLY A 275 12.39 19.31 -4.91
N ILE A 276 12.13 18.49 -3.88
CA ILE A 276 11.18 17.37 -4.00
C ILE A 276 9.80 17.95 -4.28
N ASN A 277 9.15 17.49 -5.34
CA ASN A 277 7.84 17.99 -5.79
C ASN A 277 6.68 17.43 -4.93
N LEU A 278 6.84 17.52 -3.62
CA LEU A 278 5.82 17.24 -2.60
C LEU A 278 6.28 17.91 -1.30
N THR A 279 5.56 18.94 -0.87
CA THR A 279 5.82 19.61 0.40
C THR A 279 4.99 18.93 1.49
N PRO A 280 5.61 18.26 2.48
CA PRO A 280 4.88 17.72 3.61
C PRO A 280 4.27 18.82 4.47
N GLU A 281 3.14 18.53 5.09
CA GLU A 281 2.48 19.39 6.07
C GLU A 281 2.76 18.88 7.49
N LEU A 282 3.31 19.72 8.39
CA LEU A 282 3.36 19.42 9.80
C LEU A 282 1.93 19.44 10.37
N ASP A 283 1.46 18.30 10.85
CA ASP A 283 0.11 18.13 11.37
C ASP A 283 0.14 17.39 12.72
N LEU A 284 -0.12 18.12 13.78
CA LEU A 284 -0.12 17.57 15.15
C LEU A 284 -1.30 16.64 15.41
N SER A 285 -2.38 16.72 14.62
CA SER A 285 -3.49 15.77 14.69
C SER A 285 -3.08 14.38 14.19
N LEU A 286 -1.98 14.26 13.45
CA LEU A 286 -1.38 12.98 13.10
C LEU A 286 -0.70 12.38 14.34
N ALA A 287 -1.49 11.78 15.19
CA ALA A 287 -1.05 11.20 16.46
C ALA A 287 -1.23 9.67 16.49
N ARG A 288 -1.98 9.11 15.54
CA ARG A 288 -2.22 7.67 15.39
C ARG A 288 -1.09 7.02 14.61
N GLY A 289 -0.95 5.75 14.85
CA GLY A 289 0.01 4.89 14.20
C GLY A 289 0.16 3.63 15.04
N LEU A 290 0.97 2.71 14.56
CA LEU A 290 1.32 1.53 15.34
C LEU A 290 2.17 1.96 16.54
N ASN A 291 1.99 1.30 17.67
CA ASN A 291 2.62 1.70 18.95
C ASN A 291 4.16 1.61 18.93
N TYR A 292 4.73 0.99 17.91
CA TYR A 292 6.17 0.84 17.79
C TYR A 292 6.88 2.04 17.14
N TYR A 293 6.16 3.08 16.64
CA TYR A 293 6.82 4.27 16.10
C TYR A 293 7.41 5.14 17.22
N THR A 294 8.63 5.63 16.99
CA THR A 294 9.46 6.37 17.97
C THR A 294 9.89 7.75 17.51
N GLY A 295 9.82 8.05 16.22
CA GLY A 295 10.25 9.29 15.61
C GLY A 295 9.23 9.85 14.63
N ALA A 296 9.69 10.23 13.43
CA ALA A 296 8.84 10.75 12.37
C ALA A 296 7.73 9.76 12.00
N ILE A 297 6.52 10.26 11.75
CA ILE A 297 5.36 9.53 11.26
C ILE A 297 4.80 10.21 10.02
N PHE A 298 4.25 9.39 9.11
CA PHE A 298 3.78 9.79 7.80
C PHE A 298 2.34 9.33 7.57
N GLU A 299 1.54 10.18 6.96
CA GLU A 299 0.22 9.83 6.45
C GLU A 299 -0.01 10.51 5.10
N VAL A 300 -0.46 9.73 4.10
CA VAL A 300 -0.79 10.25 2.78
C VAL A 300 -2.28 10.11 2.53
N LYS A 301 -2.91 11.21 2.12
CA LYS A 301 -4.33 11.26 1.76
C LYS A 301 -4.48 11.68 0.29
N ALA A 302 -5.42 11.07 -0.41
CA ALA A 302 -5.84 11.53 -1.74
C ALA A 302 -6.66 12.82 -1.59
N ASN A 303 -6.37 13.84 -2.44
CA ASN A 303 -7.05 15.13 -2.35
C ASN A 303 -8.45 15.10 -2.99
N ASP A 304 -8.58 14.41 -4.12
CA ASP A 304 -9.77 14.46 -4.98
C ASP A 304 -10.73 13.27 -4.77
N PHE A 305 -10.47 12.43 -3.75
CA PHE A 305 -11.28 11.25 -3.46
C PHE A 305 -11.39 10.98 -1.97
N GLN A 306 -12.63 10.90 -1.46
CA GLN A 306 -12.89 10.63 -0.05
C GLN A 306 -12.66 9.16 0.29
N ILE A 307 -11.50 8.86 0.86
CA ILE A 307 -11.11 7.56 1.41
C ILE A 307 -10.19 7.79 2.62
N GLY A 308 -9.98 6.78 3.44
CA GLY A 308 -8.93 6.85 4.47
C GLY A 308 -7.53 6.96 3.88
N SER A 309 -6.52 7.11 4.73
CA SER A 309 -5.11 7.20 4.31
C SER A 309 -4.73 6.12 3.31
N ILE A 310 -4.12 6.51 2.21
CA ILE A 310 -3.71 5.61 1.11
C ILE A 310 -2.26 5.12 1.27
N SER A 311 -1.48 5.81 2.12
CA SER A 311 -0.14 5.38 2.52
C SER A 311 0.15 5.92 3.92
N GLY A 312 1.03 5.25 4.65
CA GLY A 312 1.46 5.68 5.97
C GLY A 312 2.64 4.88 6.49
N GLY A 313 3.37 5.45 7.45
CA GLY A 313 4.56 4.84 7.98
C GLY A 313 5.17 5.64 9.12
N GLY A 314 6.44 5.33 9.45
CA GLY A 314 7.20 6.06 10.45
C GLY A 314 8.51 5.39 10.83
N ARG A 315 9.26 6.07 11.70
CA ARG A 315 10.48 5.57 12.30
C ARG A 315 10.19 4.68 13.50
N TYR A 316 10.90 3.58 13.58
CA TYR A 316 10.88 2.60 14.68
C TYR A 316 12.31 2.27 15.09
N ASP A 317 12.70 2.58 16.34
CA ASP A 317 14.10 2.49 16.77
C ASP A 317 14.46 1.20 17.48
N ASP A 318 13.50 0.41 17.93
CA ASP A 318 13.76 -0.80 18.71
C ASP A 318 12.80 -1.97 18.44
N LEU A 319 12.21 -2.00 17.24
CA LEU A 319 11.30 -3.09 16.91
C LEU A 319 12.00 -4.47 16.90
N THR A 320 13.27 -4.52 16.54
CA THR A 320 14.11 -5.72 16.57
C THR A 320 14.50 -6.13 18.00
N GLY A 321 14.47 -5.20 18.97
CA GLY A 321 14.72 -5.46 20.38
C GLY A 321 13.75 -6.49 20.96
N ILE A 322 12.52 -6.52 20.47
CA ILE A 322 11.49 -7.50 20.83
C ILE A 322 11.94 -8.94 20.51
N PHE A 323 12.82 -9.10 19.53
CA PHE A 323 13.38 -10.38 19.08
C PHE A 323 14.83 -10.59 19.52
N GLY A 324 15.33 -9.79 20.49
CA GLY A 324 16.67 -9.93 21.08
C GLY A 324 17.79 -9.14 20.39
N MET A 325 17.48 -8.19 19.50
CA MET A 325 18.45 -7.31 18.84
C MET A 325 18.08 -5.83 19.08
N PRO A 326 18.38 -5.28 20.27
CA PRO A 326 18.01 -3.92 20.62
C PRO A 326 18.85 -2.86 19.89
N GLY A 327 18.33 -1.61 19.84
CA GLY A 327 19.05 -0.44 19.34
C GLY A 327 19.17 -0.33 17.83
N MET A 328 18.42 -1.15 17.07
CA MET A 328 18.40 -1.12 15.62
C MET A 328 17.29 -0.16 15.11
N SER A 329 17.70 0.99 14.61
CA SER A 329 16.78 1.97 14.05
C SER A 329 16.35 1.61 12.65
N GLY A 330 15.06 1.76 12.37
CA GLY A 330 14.46 1.59 11.05
C GLY A 330 13.41 2.65 10.76
N VAL A 331 13.15 2.89 9.51
CA VAL A 331 12.05 3.75 9.05
C VAL A 331 11.48 3.19 7.76
N GLY A 332 10.17 3.25 7.61
CA GLY A 332 9.51 2.76 6.43
C GLY A 332 8.12 3.34 6.20
N ILE A 333 7.61 3.11 5.02
CA ILE A 333 6.26 3.51 4.62
C ILE A 333 5.58 2.39 3.85
N SER A 334 4.28 2.24 4.07
CA SER A 334 3.42 1.25 3.42
C SER A 334 2.42 1.94 2.50
N PHE A 335 2.33 1.51 1.24
CA PHE A 335 1.31 1.93 0.29
C PHE A 335 0.16 0.92 0.31
N GLY A 336 -1.04 1.39 0.58
CA GLY A 336 -2.25 0.56 0.62
C GLY A 336 -2.81 0.33 -0.78
N ALA A 337 -2.36 -0.73 -1.46
CA ALA A 337 -2.67 -0.98 -2.87
C ALA A 337 -4.18 -1.01 -3.16
N ASP A 338 -4.98 -1.55 -2.27
CA ASP A 338 -6.43 -1.66 -2.45
C ASP A 338 -7.13 -0.29 -2.36
N ARG A 339 -6.67 0.61 -1.50
CA ARG A 339 -7.19 1.99 -1.43
C ARG A 339 -6.72 2.82 -2.62
N ILE A 340 -5.47 2.64 -3.05
CA ILE A 340 -4.94 3.27 -4.28
C ILE A 340 -5.76 2.82 -5.48
N TYR A 341 -6.10 1.52 -5.57
CA TYR A 341 -6.98 0.99 -6.62
C TYR A 341 -8.36 1.66 -6.61
N ASP A 342 -8.98 1.78 -5.42
CA ASP A 342 -10.30 2.43 -5.28
C ASP A 342 -10.25 3.91 -5.71
N VAL A 343 -9.16 4.64 -5.39
CA VAL A 343 -8.94 6.03 -5.83
C VAL A 343 -8.80 6.10 -7.35
N MET A 344 -7.92 5.30 -7.94
CA MET A 344 -7.68 5.30 -9.38
C MET A 344 -8.92 4.92 -10.19
N LEU A 345 -9.69 3.95 -9.67
CA LEU A 345 -10.96 3.55 -10.29
C LEU A 345 -12.00 4.68 -10.22
N GLY A 346 -12.14 5.31 -9.06
CA GLY A 346 -13.10 6.39 -8.84
C GLY A 346 -12.79 7.68 -9.63
N LEU A 347 -11.51 7.94 -9.89
CA LEU A 347 -11.04 9.09 -10.65
C LEU A 347 -10.77 8.79 -12.14
N ASN A 348 -11.03 7.55 -12.61
CA ASN A 348 -10.78 7.09 -13.98
C ASN A 348 -9.30 7.30 -14.43
N LEU A 349 -8.34 6.99 -13.57
CA LEU A 349 -6.91 7.21 -13.81
C LEU A 349 -6.19 6.00 -14.44
N PHE A 350 -6.88 4.88 -14.63
CA PHE A 350 -6.26 3.70 -15.26
C PHE A 350 -6.08 3.92 -16.78
N PRO A 351 -4.90 3.58 -17.34
CA PRO A 351 -4.70 3.54 -18.79
C PRO A 351 -5.72 2.65 -19.48
N ALA A 352 -6.24 3.11 -20.62
CA ALA A 352 -7.28 2.40 -21.38
C ALA A 352 -6.81 1.02 -21.89
N GLU A 353 -5.50 0.89 -22.14
CA GLU A 353 -4.85 -0.33 -22.64
C GLU A 353 -4.91 -1.49 -21.63
N LEU A 354 -5.16 -1.21 -20.36
CA LEU A 354 -5.31 -2.24 -19.32
C LEU A 354 -6.67 -2.97 -19.34
N ALA A 355 -7.55 -2.64 -20.28
CA ALA A 355 -8.86 -3.29 -20.38
C ALA A 355 -8.79 -4.72 -20.91
N CYS A 356 -7.75 -5.07 -21.68
CA CYS A 356 -7.59 -6.40 -22.27
C CYS A 356 -6.12 -6.86 -22.31
N SER A 357 -5.89 -8.13 -22.01
CA SER A 357 -4.56 -8.75 -22.07
C SER A 357 -4.13 -9.10 -23.49
N THR A 358 -5.06 -9.22 -24.43
CA THR A 358 -4.81 -9.56 -25.84
C THR A 358 -4.89 -8.30 -26.69
N LYS A 359 -3.83 -8.00 -27.46
CA LYS A 359 -3.82 -6.86 -28.38
C LYS A 359 -4.51 -7.19 -29.71
N VAL A 360 -4.35 -8.41 -30.21
CA VAL A 360 -4.88 -8.80 -31.51
C VAL A 360 -5.41 -10.24 -31.51
N LEU A 361 -6.60 -10.43 -32.09
CA LEU A 361 -7.22 -11.73 -32.34
C LEU A 361 -7.15 -12.02 -33.85
N PHE A 362 -6.65 -13.19 -34.20
CA PHE A 362 -6.76 -13.73 -35.57
C PHE A 362 -8.03 -14.55 -35.70
N ALA A 363 -8.82 -14.26 -36.73
CA ALA A 363 -9.98 -15.07 -37.04
C ALA A 363 -9.55 -16.42 -37.62
N ASN A 364 -10.23 -17.50 -37.22
CA ASN A 364 -9.97 -18.86 -37.69
C ASN A 364 -11.03 -19.26 -38.72
N LEU A 365 -10.67 -19.24 -40.00
CA LEU A 365 -11.59 -19.45 -41.12
C LEU A 365 -11.37 -20.78 -41.85
N GLY A 366 -10.18 -21.38 -41.79
CA GLY A 366 -9.83 -22.63 -42.45
C GLY A 366 -8.46 -23.13 -42.02
N GLU A 367 -8.09 -24.35 -42.42
CA GLU A 367 -6.83 -24.99 -41.99
C GLU A 367 -5.58 -24.27 -42.55
N GLN A 368 -5.62 -23.82 -43.79
CA GLN A 368 -4.49 -23.14 -44.43
C GLN A 368 -4.32 -21.72 -43.84
N GLU A 369 -5.43 -21.02 -43.65
CA GLU A 369 -5.48 -19.70 -43.04
C GLU A 369 -5.03 -19.75 -41.58
N GLN A 370 -5.38 -20.84 -40.86
CA GLN A 370 -4.92 -21.10 -39.50
C GLN A 370 -3.39 -21.25 -39.44
N GLU A 371 -2.79 -22.03 -40.35
CA GLU A 371 -1.34 -22.20 -40.36
C GLU A 371 -0.62 -20.89 -40.62
N CYS A 372 -1.09 -20.07 -41.58
CA CYS A 372 -0.56 -18.75 -41.84
C CYS A 372 -0.71 -17.83 -40.61
N SER A 373 -1.90 -17.79 -40.01
CA SER A 373 -2.17 -17.00 -38.82
C SER A 373 -1.24 -17.35 -37.65
N MET A 374 -1.01 -18.64 -37.40
CA MET A 374 -0.12 -19.10 -36.34
C MET A 374 1.34 -18.66 -36.55
N ARG A 375 1.82 -18.63 -37.81
CA ARG A 375 3.17 -18.11 -38.15
C ARG A 375 3.26 -16.59 -37.85
N LEU A 376 2.25 -15.82 -38.22
CA LEU A 376 2.21 -14.37 -37.95
C LEU A 376 2.08 -14.09 -36.47
N ILE A 377 1.26 -14.84 -35.74
CA ILE A 377 1.15 -14.76 -34.29
C ILE A 377 2.49 -15.03 -33.60
N SER A 378 3.25 -16.02 -34.08
CA SER A 378 4.60 -16.27 -33.54
C SER A 378 5.51 -15.06 -33.71
N LYS A 379 5.56 -14.46 -34.93
CA LYS A 379 6.34 -13.24 -35.19
C LYS A 379 5.93 -12.07 -34.30
N LEU A 380 4.63 -11.88 -34.08
CA LEU A 380 4.10 -10.83 -33.20
C LEU A 380 4.51 -11.06 -31.74
N ARG A 381 4.44 -12.31 -31.26
CA ARG A 381 4.86 -12.69 -29.90
C ARG A 381 6.36 -12.48 -29.70
N ASP A 382 7.19 -12.74 -30.71
CA ASP A 382 8.64 -12.47 -30.67
C ASP A 382 8.93 -10.97 -30.51
N LYS A 383 8.02 -10.10 -30.98
CA LYS A 383 8.05 -8.64 -30.74
C LYS A 383 7.37 -8.20 -29.44
N GLY A 384 6.90 -9.13 -28.61
CA GLY A 384 6.21 -8.83 -27.35
C GLY A 384 4.74 -8.44 -27.50
N VAL A 385 4.13 -8.64 -28.66
CA VAL A 385 2.72 -8.35 -28.91
C VAL A 385 1.86 -9.53 -28.50
N ALA A 386 0.89 -9.29 -27.60
CA ALA A 386 -0.04 -10.31 -27.16
C ALA A 386 -1.06 -10.63 -28.26
N ALA A 387 -0.90 -11.76 -28.92
CA ALA A 387 -1.71 -12.21 -30.03
C ALA A 387 -2.26 -13.62 -29.80
N GLU A 388 -3.52 -13.85 -30.17
CA GLU A 388 -4.17 -15.16 -30.10
C GLU A 388 -4.98 -15.44 -31.38
N ILE A 389 -5.26 -16.71 -31.66
CA ILE A 389 -6.19 -17.13 -32.70
C ILE A 389 -7.47 -17.64 -32.03
N TYR A 390 -8.62 -17.38 -32.66
CA TYR A 390 -9.86 -17.99 -32.18
C TYR A 390 -9.77 -19.52 -32.33
N PRO A 391 -9.99 -20.31 -31.27
CA PRO A 391 -9.60 -21.72 -31.25
C PRO A 391 -10.37 -22.59 -32.25
N ASP A 392 -11.65 -22.31 -32.42
CA ASP A 392 -12.54 -23.13 -33.29
C ASP A 392 -12.73 -22.46 -34.64
N MET A 393 -12.69 -23.26 -35.72
CA MET A 393 -13.20 -22.79 -37.00
C MET A 393 -14.70 -22.49 -36.89
N GLY A 394 -15.11 -21.30 -37.34
CA GLY A 394 -16.49 -20.91 -37.17
C GLY A 394 -16.91 -19.63 -37.88
N LYS A 395 -18.20 -19.32 -37.73
CA LYS A 395 -18.77 -18.11 -38.35
C LYS A 395 -18.07 -16.84 -37.81
N MET A 396 -17.67 -15.95 -38.73
CA MET A 396 -17.05 -14.67 -38.44
C MET A 396 -17.79 -13.89 -37.35
N LYS A 397 -19.13 -13.86 -37.40
CA LYS A 397 -19.94 -13.16 -36.40
C LYS A 397 -19.63 -13.58 -34.96
N LYS A 398 -19.48 -14.89 -34.69
CA LYS A 398 -19.17 -15.41 -33.35
C LYS A 398 -17.80 -14.95 -32.87
N GLN A 399 -16.83 -14.93 -33.78
CA GLN A 399 -15.45 -14.52 -33.50
C GLN A 399 -15.37 -13.00 -33.24
N MET A 400 -16.11 -12.20 -33.98
CA MET A 400 -16.24 -10.75 -33.74
C MET A 400 -16.93 -10.44 -32.40
N GLU A 401 -17.98 -11.18 -32.06
CA GLU A 401 -18.65 -11.05 -30.76
C GLU A 401 -17.68 -11.40 -29.61
N TYR A 402 -16.87 -12.43 -29.78
CA TYR A 402 -15.84 -12.77 -28.81
C TYR A 402 -14.80 -11.66 -28.62
N ALA A 403 -14.24 -11.12 -29.73
CA ALA A 403 -13.30 -10.01 -29.69
C ALA A 403 -13.90 -8.80 -28.97
N ASN A 404 -15.13 -8.43 -29.34
CA ASN A 404 -15.83 -7.28 -28.75
C ASN A 404 -16.09 -7.47 -27.25
N ARG A 405 -16.59 -8.63 -26.84
CA ARG A 405 -16.86 -8.95 -25.42
C ARG A 405 -15.59 -8.99 -24.57
N ARG A 406 -14.45 -9.36 -25.17
CA ARG A 406 -13.14 -9.39 -24.54
C ARG A 406 -12.44 -8.02 -24.56
N GLY A 407 -13.00 -7.03 -25.28
CA GLY A 407 -12.38 -5.72 -25.45
C GLY A 407 -11.07 -5.77 -26.25
N ILE A 408 -10.89 -6.78 -27.14
CA ILE A 408 -9.68 -6.91 -27.96
C ILE A 408 -9.68 -5.78 -29.00
N PRO A 409 -8.65 -4.93 -29.05
CA PRO A 409 -8.67 -3.74 -29.90
C PRO A 409 -8.55 -4.04 -31.40
N TYR A 410 -7.90 -5.12 -31.78
CA TYR A 410 -7.66 -5.44 -33.18
C TYR A 410 -8.09 -6.86 -33.51
N VAL A 411 -8.66 -7.04 -34.71
CA VAL A 411 -8.94 -8.36 -35.30
C VAL A 411 -8.28 -8.45 -36.66
N VAL A 412 -7.53 -9.53 -36.88
CA VAL A 412 -6.92 -9.88 -38.17
C VAL A 412 -7.77 -10.93 -38.84
N ILE A 413 -8.10 -10.70 -40.10
CA ILE A 413 -8.88 -11.60 -40.94
C ILE A 413 -7.99 -11.99 -42.12
N ILE A 414 -7.80 -13.28 -42.31
CA ILE A 414 -7.11 -13.87 -43.46
C ILE A 414 -8.09 -14.92 -44.02
N GLY A 415 -8.71 -14.62 -45.15
CA GLY A 415 -9.44 -15.60 -45.93
C GLY A 415 -8.58 -16.16 -47.04
N SER A 416 -9.14 -17.07 -47.87
CA SER A 416 -8.39 -17.73 -48.95
C SER A 416 -7.84 -16.71 -49.99
N ASN A 417 -8.59 -15.65 -50.30
CA ASN A 417 -8.14 -14.59 -51.18
C ASN A 417 -7.00 -13.74 -50.59
N GLU A 418 -7.06 -13.40 -49.32
CA GLU A 418 -6.03 -12.67 -48.61
C GLU A 418 -4.76 -13.53 -48.51
N LEU A 419 -4.92 -14.84 -48.25
CA LEU A 419 -3.82 -15.77 -48.16
C LEU A 419 -3.06 -15.87 -49.49
N GLU A 420 -3.76 -16.04 -50.61
CA GLU A 420 -3.18 -16.08 -51.97
C GLU A 420 -2.41 -14.80 -52.33
N ARG A 421 -2.88 -13.65 -51.85
CA ARG A 421 -2.28 -12.34 -52.14
C ARG A 421 -1.20 -11.94 -51.14
N GLY A 422 -1.01 -12.71 -50.04
CA GLY A 422 -0.03 -12.40 -49.02
C GLY A 422 -0.40 -11.17 -48.19
N VAL A 423 -1.72 -10.90 -47.99
CA VAL A 423 -2.25 -9.78 -47.26
C VAL A 423 -3.20 -10.22 -46.13
N ALA A 424 -3.52 -9.32 -45.22
CA ALA A 424 -4.50 -9.53 -44.19
C ALA A 424 -5.40 -8.27 -44.04
N THR A 425 -6.64 -8.46 -43.67
CA THR A 425 -7.50 -7.35 -43.25
C THR A 425 -7.33 -7.13 -41.75
N LEU A 426 -6.76 -5.99 -41.39
CA LEU A 426 -6.63 -5.53 -40.01
C LEU A 426 -7.84 -4.64 -39.67
N LYS A 427 -8.64 -5.05 -38.69
CA LYS A 427 -9.81 -4.32 -38.21
C LYS A 427 -9.54 -3.73 -36.84
N ASN A 428 -9.72 -2.43 -36.70
CA ASN A 428 -9.81 -1.75 -35.43
C ASN A 428 -11.22 -1.92 -34.85
N MET A 429 -11.36 -2.55 -33.70
CA MET A 429 -12.64 -2.85 -33.07
C MET A 429 -13.32 -1.65 -32.43
N GLN A 430 -12.56 -0.57 -32.12
CA GLN A 430 -13.09 0.65 -31.52
C GLN A 430 -13.64 1.61 -32.59
N SER A 431 -12.84 1.90 -33.63
CA SER A 431 -13.26 2.80 -34.71
C SER A 431 -14.14 2.11 -35.76
N GLY A 432 -14.04 0.79 -35.87
CA GLY A 432 -14.68 -0.02 -36.91
C GLY A 432 -13.94 0.03 -38.26
N GLU A 433 -12.88 0.80 -38.37
CA GLU A 433 -12.06 0.90 -39.58
C GLU A 433 -11.38 -0.42 -39.93
N GLN A 434 -11.26 -0.68 -41.24
CA GLN A 434 -10.59 -1.86 -41.77
C GLN A 434 -9.57 -1.40 -42.81
N GLN A 435 -8.40 -1.99 -42.78
CA GLN A 435 -7.36 -1.77 -43.78
C GLN A 435 -6.77 -3.10 -44.22
N GLU A 436 -6.45 -3.19 -45.51
CA GLU A 436 -5.69 -4.31 -46.04
C GLU A 436 -4.21 -3.97 -45.92
N VAL A 437 -3.43 -4.88 -45.36
CA VAL A 437 -2.00 -4.71 -45.10
C VAL A 437 -1.25 -6.00 -45.51
N SER A 438 -0.02 -5.88 -45.98
CA SER A 438 0.83 -7.05 -46.20
C SER A 438 1.16 -7.72 -44.83
N PHE A 439 1.56 -8.99 -44.86
CA PHE A 439 1.94 -9.73 -43.65
C PHE A 439 3.10 -9.08 -42.90
N ASP A 440 4.06 -8.51 -43.62
CA ASP A 440 5.20 -7.83 -42.98
C ASP A 440 4.77 -6.47 -42.37
N GLU A 441 3.99 -5.68 -43.10
CA GLU A 441 3.38 -4.44 -42.53
C GLU A 441 2.52 -4.71 -41.32
N LEU A 442 1.73 -5.79 -41.30
CA LEU A 442 0.92 -6.19 -40.14
C LEU A 442 1.78 -6.39 -38.90
N VAL A 443 2.91 -7.08 -39.07
CA VAL A 443 3.85 -7.35 -37.96
C VAL A 443 4.61 -6.09 -37.53
N GLU A 444 4.77 -5.10 -38.40
CA GLU A 444 5.39 -3.81 -38.04
C GLU A 444 4.44 -2.83 -37.37
N GLN A 445 3.17 -2.80 -37.77
CA GLN A 445 2.17 -1.89 -37.24
C GLN A 445 1.67 -2.30 -35.85
N LEU A 446 1.67 -3.58 -35.52
CA LEU A 446 1.19 -4.11 -34.25
C LEU A 446 2.30 -4.26 -33.23
#